data_ccd7879721638171cc397059c2a8a451
#
_entry.id   ccd7879721638171cc397059c2a8a451
#
_cell.length_a   1.000
_cell.length_b   1.000
_cell.length_c   1.000
_cell.angle_alpha   90.00
_cell.angle_beta   90.00
_cell.angle_gamma   90.00
#
_symmetry.space_group_name_H-M   'P 1'
#
loop_
_entity.id
_entity.type
_entity.pdbx_description
1 polymer ?
#
loop_
_entity_poly.entity_id
_entity_poly.type
_entity_poly.pdbx_seq_one_letter_code
_entity_poly.pdbx_strand_id
1 'polypeptide(L)'
;MNITNKDLIHFAISNDDFEQKYPCIALMLKPKMREFNKNNGVRIKSVFEKAEEIDRKYHDVNEAGVMVLKEGANKEDWEKESAEFLKQEVRVII
;
A
#
# COMPACT_ATOMS: atom_id res chain seq x y z
N MET A 1 10.01 12.97 7.96
CA MET A 1 10.77 11.91 7.29
C MET A 1 10.04 11.52 6.03
N ASN A 2 10.77 11.33 4.95
CA ASN A 2 10.18 10.88 3.68
C ASN A 2 10.45 9.40 3.49
N ILE A 3 9.42 8.66 3.12
CA ILE A 3 9.50 7.25 2.75
C ILE A 3 8.81 7.05 1.40
N THR A 4 9.12 5.95 0.73
CA THR A 4 8.44 5.63 -0.53
C THR A 4 7.02 5.15 -0.27
N ASN A 5 6.15 5.29 -1.27
CA ASN A 5 4.80 4.71 -1.21
C ASN A 5 4.84 3.20 -0.97
N LYS A 6 5.82 2.52 -1.58
CA LYS A 6 6.05 1.09 -1.35
C LYS A 6 6.29 0.77 0.12
N ASP A 7 7.18 1.52 0.77
CA ASP A 7 7.51 1.30 2.18
C ASP A 7 6.30 1.59 3.09
N LEU A 8 5.53 2.64 2.78
CA LEU A 8 4.32 2.95 3.54
C LEU A 8 3.25 1.85 3.42
N ILE A 9 3.05 1.32 2.23
CA ILE A 9 2.12 0.22 1.98
C ILE A 9 2.58 -1.04 2.74
N HIS A 10 3.86 -1.39 2.64
CA HIS A 10 4.43 -2.54 3.36
C HIS A 10 4.28 -2.39 4.86
N PHE A 11 4.54 -1.22 5.40
CA PHE A 11 4.37 -0.95 6.83
C PHE A 11 2.91 -1.15 7.27
N ALA A 12 1.95 -0.64 6.49
CA ALA A 12 0.54 -0.75 6.82
C ALA A 12 -0.01 -2.18 6.74
N ILE A 13 0.48 -2.99 5.76
CA ILE A 13 0.02 -4.38 5.54
C ILE A 13 0.73 -5.36 6.47
N SER A 14 2.03 -5.18 6.70
CA SER A 14 2.88 -6.18 7.37
C SER A 14 2.76 -6.18 8.90
N ASN A 15 1.94 -5.31 9.48
CA ASN A 15 1.73 -5.27 10.93
C ASN A 15 1.24 -6.61 11.48
N ASP A 16 0.30 -7.25 10.82
CA ASP A 16 -0.25 -8.55 11.25
C ASP A 16 0.80 -9.67 11.13
N ASP A 17 1.54 -9.71 10.03
CA ASP A 17 2.62 -10.68 9.83
C ASP A 17 3.73 -10.50 10.87
N PHE A 18 4.08 -9.25 11.17
CA PHE A 18 5.08 -8.95 12.18
C PHE A 18 4.61 -9.37 13.57
N GLU A 19 3.34 -9.16 13.93
CA GLU A 19 2.75 -9.61 15.19
C GLU A 19 2.80 -11.13 15.34
N GLN A 20 2.56 -11.87 14.26
CA GLN A 20 2.62 -13.33 14.27
C GLN A 20 4.04 -13.86 14.45
N LYS A 21 5.02 -13.23 13.82
CA LYS A 21 6.43 -13.65 13.90
C LYS A 21 7.09 -13.25 15.21
N TYR A 22 6.76 -12.08 15.73
CA TYR A 22 7.43 -11.48 16.89
C TYR A 22 6.42 -10.92 17.89
N PRO A 23 5.59 -11.76 18.52
CA PRO A 23 4.48 -11.29 19.36
C PRO A 23 4.94 -10.42 20.55
N CYS A 24 6.08 -10.75 21.17
CA CYS A 24 6.61 -9.97 22.30
C CYS A 24 7.11 -8.59 21.88
N ILE A 25 7.82 -8.52 20.76
CA ILE A 25 8.33 -7.24 20.22
C ILE A 25 7.17 -6.40 19.70
N ALA A 26 6.20 -7.01 19.04
CA ALA A 26 5.01 -6.33 18.56
C ALA A 26 4.23 -5.68 19.72
N LEU A 27 4.11 -6.37 20.86
CA LEU A 27 3.44 -5.83 22.03
C LEU A 27 4.12 -4.56 22.54
N MET A 28 5.45 -4.52 22.53
CA MET A 28 6.23 -3.34 22.93
C MET A 28 6.11 -2.17 21.96
N LEU A 29 6.03 -2.47 20.65
CA LEU A 29 5.95 -1.46 19.59
C LEU A 29 4.51 -1.03 19.30
N LYS A 30 3.51 -1.78 19.72
CA LYS A 30 2.09 -1.54 19.45
C LYS A 30 1.62 -0.10 19.74
N PRO A 31 2.00 0.54 20.86
CA PRO A 31 1.63 1.94 21.11
C PRO A 31 2.19 2.90 20.06
N LYS A 32 3.46 2.72 19.65
CA LYS A 32 4.12 3.55 18.63
C LYS A 32 3.53 3.33 17.24
N MET A 33 3.17 2.10 16.92
CA MET A 33 2.55 1.76 15.64
C MET A 33 1.15 2.36 15.51
N ARG A 34 0.36 2.33 16.59
CA ARG A 34 -0.95 2.98 16.64
C ARG A 34 -0.84 4.49 16.44
N GLU A 35 0.12 5.12 17.10
CA GLU A 35 0.39 6.54 16.97
C GLU A 35 0.80 6.91 15.55
N PHE A 36 1.70 6.14 14.94
CA PHE A 36 2.08 6.30 13.54
C PHE A 36 0.87 6.18 12.60
N ASN A 37 0.06 5.15 12.74
CA ASN A 37 -1.13 4.93 11.93
C ASN A 37 -2.17 6.04 12.13
N LYS A 38 -2.36 6.52 13.35
CA LYS A 38 -3.25 7.63 13.67
C LYS A 38 -2.78 8.93 13.01
N ASN A 39 -1.49 9.24 13.13
CA ASN A 39 -0.93 10.48 12.61
C ASN A 39 -0.83 10.50 11.07
N ASN A 40 -0.73 9.34 10.45
CA ASN A 40 -0.57 9.20 9.00
C ASN A 40 -1.77 8.55 8.30
N GLY A 41 -2.89 8.40 8.98
CA GLY A 41 -4.07 7.71 8.44
C GLY A 41 -4.57 8.27 7.12
N VAL A 42 -4.62 9.59 6.99
CA VAL A 42 -5.03 10.26 5.75
C VAL A 42 -4.06 9.97 4.61
N ARG A 43 -2.75 9.96 4.88
CA ARG A 43 -1.72 9.65 3.88
C ARG A 43 -1.77 8.21 3.46
N ILE A 44 -1.93 7.29 4.41
CA ILE A 44 -2.07 5.85 4.14
C ILE A 44 -3.28 5.61 3.24
N LYS A 45 -4.42 6.17 3.59
CA LYS A 45 -5.65 6.06 2.80
C LYS A 45 -5.47 6.61 1.38
N SER A 46 -4.85 7.78 1.25
CA SER A 46 -4.59 8.41 -0.05
C SER A 46 -3.69 7.55 -0.94
N VAL A 47 -2.65 6.94 -0.38
CA VAL A 47 -1.75 6.04 -1.10
C VAL A 47 -2.47 4.78 -1.58
N PHE A 48 -3.29 4.16 -0.73
CA PHE A 48 -4.09 3.00 -1.12
C PHE A 48 -5.13 3.33 -2.19
N GLU A 49 -5.80 4.47 -2.09
CA GLU A 49 -6.76 4.93 -3.10
C GLU A 49 -6.11 5.14 -4.46
N LYS A 50 -4.93 5.75 -4.49
CA LYS A 50 -4.17 5.94 -5.75
C LYS A 50 -3.69 4.62 -6.34
N ALA A 51 -3.26 3.68 -5.51
CA ALA A 51 -2.89 2.34 -5.96
C ALA A 51 -4.09 1.63 -6.60
N GLU A 52 -5.27 1.71 -5.98
CA GLU A 52 -6.50 1.18 -6.56
C GLU A 52 -6.89 1.86 -7.87
N GLU A 53 -6.74 3.17 -7.98
CA GLU A 53 -7.02 3.91 -9.23
C GLU A 53 -6.14 3.40 -10.37
N ILE A 54 -4.85 3.18 -10.11
CA ILE A 54 -3.93 2.63 -11.12
C ILE A 54 -4.37 1.23 -11.52
N ASP A 55 -4.72 0.37 -10.56
CA ASP A 55 -5.19 -0.98 -10.84
C ASP A 55 -6.47 -0.97 -11.66
N ARG A 56 -7.44 -0.15 -11.31
CA ARG A 56 -8.72 -0.03 -12.04
C ARG A 56 -8.59 0.57 -13.43
N LYS A 57 -7.58 1.38 -13.66
CA LYS A 57 -7.30 1.95 -14.97
C LYS A 57 -6.97 0.87 -16.01
N TYR A 58 -6.31 -0.21 -15.57
CA TYR A 58 -5.83 -1.29 -16.44
C TYR A 58 -6.59 -2.60 -16.29
N HIS A 59 -7.42 -2.75 -15.27
CA HIS A 59 -8.10 -3.99 -14.95
C HIS A 59 -9.59 -3.81 -14.75
N ASP A 60 -10.36 -4.85 -15.12
CA ASP A 60 -11.77 -5.03 -14.78
C ASP A 60 -11.92 -6.22 -13.84
N VAL A 61 -13.03 -6.24 -13.10
CA VAL A 61 -13.40 -7.39 -12.28
C VAL A 61 -14.38 -8.23 -13.07
N ASN A 62 -14.04 -9.53 -13.27
CA ASN A 62 -14.92 -10.45 -13.97
C ASN A 62 -16.06 -10.97 -13.07
N GLU A 63 -16.95 -11.80 -13.62
CA GLU A 63 -18.10 -12.36 -12.89
C GLU A 63 -17.68 -13.19 -11.66
N ALA A 64 -16.49 -13.78 -11.69
CA ALA A 64 -15.95 -14.55 -10.56
C ALA A 64 -15.29 -13.67 -9.50
N GLY A 65 -15.28 -12.33 -9.65
CA GLY A 65 -14.64 -11.41 -8.72
C GLY A 65 -13.12 -11.31 -8.87
N VAL A 66 -12.56 -11.84 -9.95
CA VAL A 66 -11.12 -11.81 -10.22
C VAL A 66 -10.77 -10.62 -11.11
N MET A 67 -9.71 -9.90 -10.75
CA MET A 67 -9.19 -8.80 -11.57
C MET A 67 -8.51 -9.37 -12.82
N VAL A 68 -8.95 -8.88 -13.99
CA VAL A 68 -8.41 -9.25 -15.29
C VAL A 68 -8.00 -7.99 -16.03
N LEU A 69 -6.95 -8.09 -16.86
CA LEU A 69 -6.49 -6.97 -17.67
C LEU A 69 -7.59 -6.57 -18.66
N LYS A 70 -7.87 -5.26 -18.74
CA LYS A 70 -8.84 -4.73 -19.71
C LYS A 70 -8.42 -5.06 -21.14
N GLU A 71 -9.39 -5.28 -22.01
CA GLU A 71 -9.17 -5.41 -23.45
C GLU A 71 -8.48 -4.15 -23.98
N GLY A 72 -7.37 -4.34 -24.70
CA GLY A 72 -6.54 -3.24 -25.20
C GLY A 72 -5.57 -2.63 -24.19
N ALA A 73 -5.61 -3.04 -22.93
CA ALA A 73 -4.65 -2.59 -21.93
C ALA A 73 -3.32 -3.37 -22.05
N ASN A 74 -2.22 -2.70 -21.74
CA ASN A 74 -0.89 -3.28 -21.80
C ASN A 74 -0.37 -3.53 -20.40
N LYS A 75 -0.01 -4.79 -20.10
CA LYS A 75 0.54 -5.19 -18.81
C LYS A 75 1.84 -4.45 -18.47
N GLU A 76 2.69 -4.20 -19.45
CA GLU A 76 3.95 -3.48 -19.27
C GLU A 76 3.71 -2.04 -18.83
N ASP A 77 2.70 -1.38 -19.42
CA ASP A 77 2.31 -0.02 -19.02
C ASP A 77 1.80 0.03 -17.59
N TRP A 78 1.00 -0.95 -17.18
CA TRP A 78 0.54 -1.09 -15.80
C TRP A 78 1.71 -1.30 -14.82
N GLU A 79 2.62 -2.21 -15.15
CA GLU A 79 3.80 -2.48 -14.32
C GLU A 79 4.69 -1.24 -14.18
N LYS A 80 4.88 -0.50 -15.27
CA LYS A 80 5.67 0.73 -15.28
C LYS A 80 5.04 1.82 -14.43
N GLU A 81 3.75 2.09 -14.61
CA GLU A 81 3.02 3.11 -13.85
C GLU A 81 2.98 2.76 -12.36
N SER A 82 2.73 1.49 -12.03
CA SER A 82 2.75 1.00 -10.66
C SER A 82 4.13 1.14 -10.02
N ALA A 83 5.19 0.80 -10.75
CA ALA A 83 6.56 0.92 -10.25
C ALA A 83 6.96 2.39 -10.00
N GLU A 84 6.59 3.30 -10.91
CA GLU A 84 6.82 4.73 -10.74
C GLU A 84 6.08 5.28 -9.52
N PHE A 85 4.83 4.89 -9.34
CA PHE A 85 4.03 5.27 -8.17
C PHE A 85 4.65 4.78 -6.86
N LEU A 86 5.09 3.51 -6.82
CA LEU A 86 5.70 2.91 -5.62
C LEU A 86 7.04 3.55 -5.25
N LYS A 87 7.75 4.15 -6.19
CA LYS A 87 9.01 4.88 -5.95
C LYS A 87 8.80 6.31 -5.48
N GLN A 88 7.63 6.88 -5.65
CA GLN A 88 7.34 8.24 -5.18
C GLN A 88 7.43 8.31 -3.66
N GLU A 89 7.99 9.41 -3.16
CA GLU A 89 8.13 9.64 -1.74
C GLU A 89 6.91 10.37 -1.17
N VAL A 90 6.58 10.01 0.06
CA VAL A 90 5.56 10.66 0.85
C VAL A 90 6.13 11.06 2.21
N ARG A 91 5.77 12.24 2.66
CA ARG A 91 6.20 12.72 3.98
C ARG A 91 5.29 12.13 5.07
N VAL A 92 5.91 11.45 6.03
CA VAL A 92 5.21 10.87 7.17
C VAL A 92 5.61 11.58 8.47
N ILE A 93 4.69 11.57 9.43
CA ILE A 93 4.88 12.13 10.76
C ILE A 93 5.30 11.00 11.68
N ILE A 94 6.43 11.17 12.34
CA ILE A 94 6.96 10.19 13.29
C ILE A 94 6.74 10.67 14.72
#